data_1777b0859320f8fba0ef2d2d91b6cc6a
#
_entry.id   1777b0859320f8fba0ef2d2d91b6cc6a
#
_cell.length_a   1.000
_cell.length_b   1.000
_cell.length_c   1.000
_cell.angle_alpha   90.00
_cell.angle_beta   90.00
_cell.angle_gamma   90.00
#
_symmetry.space_group_name_H-M   'P 1'
#
loop_
_entity.id
_entity.type
_entity.pdbx_description
1 polymer ?
#
loop_
_entity_poly.entity_id
_entity_poly.type
_entity_poly.pdbx_seq_one_letter_code
_entity_poly.pdbx_strand_id
1 'polypeptide(L)'
;LPISFLPRSGNSMDYLFFDTECSDGTHLCEFGYVVTGEHGEVREKDVILVNPEHRFCLRGKEPGDIKLHYKPAVYYKAKPFGAAYSRISELLTAPDRMIFGHSLVNDAKFIRTACEDHDLAIPPFRYCDSQKLFRELDEEKRVVNLERACEEMGVATETLHKSDDDALMTARLTLAIAEKSNTTLSGLAAAHPGCCGRLCADGTVEDDAVVTLSDRVNRARADESNRMNNNGRKVFDAFVRAYRPAKKAEKQPLRHKRVAFCKSYETTHLREMLSFVRLIAEAGGRYTPKTADCDYYVTDEMGAENACSRCHGAEGLKILATDELSAKLGITREQLEAMPF
;
A
#
# COMPACT_ATOMS: atom_id res chain seq x y z
N LEU A 1 -13.37 -13.55 -19.92
CA LEU A 1 -13.12 -14.98 -20.16
C LEU A 1 -12.06 -15.45 -19.19
N PRO A 2 -12.25 -16.55 -18.42
CA PRO A 2 -11.22 -17.10 -17.56
C PRO A 2 -10.07 -17.61 -18.44
N ILE A 3 -8.91 -16.96 -18.32
CA ILE A 3 -7.71 -17.34 -19.03
C ILE A 3 -7.05 -18.47 -18.27
N SER A 4 -7.05 -19.68 -18.83
CA SER A 4 -6.40 -20.85 -18.25
C SER A 4 -4.87 -20.68 -18.28
N PHE A 5 -4.23 -20.85 -17.13
CA PHE A 5 -2.79 -20.98 -16.94
C PHE A 5 -2.33 -22.45 -17.19
N LEU A 6 -2.90 -23.17 -18.15
CA LEU A 6 -2.50 -24.54 -18.42
C LEU A 6 -1.31 -24.55 -19.40
N PRO A 7 -0.22 -25.30 -19.11
CA PRO A 7 0.91 -25.44 -20.01
C PRO A 7 0.49 -26.07 -21.32
N ARG A 8 1.01 -25.56 -22.43
CA ARG A 8 0.94 -26.26 -23.71
C ARG A 8 1.83 -27.49 -23.61
N SER A 9 1.24 -28.64 -23.88
CA SER A 9 1.77 -29.98 -23.76
C SER A 9 3.28 -30.12 -23.93
N GLY A 10 3.98 -30.58 -22.87
CA GLY A 10 5.32 -31.19 -22.93
C GLY A 10 6.45 -30.45 -22.21
N ASN A 11 6.36 -29.17 -21.92
CA ASN A 11 7.38 -28.43 -21.15
C ASN A 11 6.90 -28.21 -19.71
N SER A 12 7.76 -28.49 -18.72
CA SER A 12 7.52 -28.10 -17.34
C SER A 12 7.44 -26.56 -17.27
N MET A 13 6.43 -26.02 -16.59
CA MET A 13 6.28 -24.58 -16.37
C MET A 13 7.45 -24.05 -15.51
N ASP A 14 8.01 -22.92 -15.90
CA ASP A 14 8.97 -22.17 -15.11
C ASP A 14 8.27 -21.15 -14.23
N TYR A 15 8.85 -20.88 -13.07
CA TYR A 15 8.38 -19.89 -12.12
C TYR A 15 9.47 -18.84 -11.92
N LEU A 16 9.15 -17.59 -12.26
CA LEU A 16 10.02 -16.46 -12.02
C LEU A 16 9.61 -15.75 -10.73
N PHE A 17 10.53 -15.61 -9.84
CA PHE A 17 10.42 -14.75 -8.67
C PHE A 17 11.38 -13.59 -8.88
N PHE A 18 10.91 -12.36 -8.69
CA PHE A 18 11.77 -11.20 -8.80
C PHE A 18 11.44 -10.15 -7.75
N ASP A 19 12.41 -9.33 -7.48
CA ASP A 19 12.35 -8.16 -6.61
C ASP A 19 13.18 -7.05 -7.24
N THR A 20 12.82 -5.79 -7.00
CA THR A 20 13.55 -4.66 -7.56
C THR A 20 13.88 -3.63 -6.50
N GLU A 21 15.04 -2.99 -6.66
CA GLU A 21 15.42 -1.87 -5.84
C GLU A 21 15.43 -0.56 -6.68
N CYS A 22 15.15 0.55 -6.01
CA CYS A 22 15.12 1.85 -6.63
C CYS A 22 16.06 2.84 -5.94
N SER A 23 16.55 3.83 -6.70
CA SER A 23 17.50 4.83 -6.20
C SER A 23 16.85 5.93 -5.35
N ASP A 24 15.58 6.23 -5.59
CA ASP A 24 14.88 7.41 -5.05
C ASP A 24 13.36 7.22 -4.83
N GLY A 25 12.88 5.98 -4.93
CA GLY A 25 11.46 5.65 -4.85
C GLY A 25 10.76 5.61 -6.20
N THR A 26 11.50 5.78 -7.31
CA THR A 26 10.93 5.84 -8.67
C THR A 26 11.81 5.14 -9.70
N HIS A 27 13.13 5.37 -9.68
CA HIS A 27 14.05 4.92 -10.72
C HIS A 27 14.75 3.62 -10.33
N LEU A 28 14.58 2.60 -11.17
CA LEU A 28 15.14 1.27 -11.01
C LEU A 28 16.67 1.29 -10.95
N CYS A 29 17.27 0.62 -9.97
CA CYS A 29 18.71 0.43 -9.90
C CYS A 29 19.14 -1.03 -9.75
N GLU A 30 18.23 -1.95 -9.42
CA GLU A 30 18.53 -3.37 -9.28
C GLU A 30 17.31 -4.21 -9.66
N PHE A 31 17.53 -5.30 -10.39
CA PHE A 31 16.53 -6.32 -10.71
C PHE A 31 17.13 -7.69 -10.33
N GLY A 32 16.71 -8.21 -9.19
CA GLY A 32 17.10 -9.53 -8.73
C GLY A 32 16.03 -10.57 -9.08
N TYR A 33 16.46 -11.77 -9.45
CA TYR A 33 15.52 -12.80 -9.83
C TYR A 33 16.01 -14.21 -9.54
N VAL A 34 15.01 -15.10 -9.41
CA VAL A 34 15.20 -16.53 -9.32
C VAL A 34 14.20 -17.21 -10.25
N VAL A 35 14.68 -18.13 -11.07
CA VAL A 35 13.83 -19.03 -11.86
C VAL A 35 13.85 -20.39 -11.21
N THR A 36 12.66 -20.95 -10.94
CA THR A 36 12.52 -22.28 -10.35
C THR A 36 11.63 -23.18 -11.20
N GLY A 37 11.71 -24.48 -10.98
CA GLY A 37 10.66 -25.41 -11.36
C GLY A 37 9.52 -25.47 -10.34
N GLU A 38 8.55 -26.35 -10.57
CA GLU A 38 7.30 -26.49 -9.77
C GLU A 38 7.56 -26.77 -8.29
N HIS A 39 8.64 -27.49 -7.97
CA HIS A 39 8.98 -27.91 -6.60
C HIS A 39 10.08 -27.05 -5.97
N GLY A 40 10.39 -25.90 -6.58
CA GLY A 40 11.35 -24.94 -6.04
C GLY A 40 12.81 -25.23 -6.35
N GLU A 41 13.10 -26.20 -7.23
CA GLU A 41 14.46 -26.40 -7.72
C GLU A 41 14.92 -25.16 -8.48
N VAL A 42 15.97 -24.50 -7.97
CA VAL A 42 16.53 -23.29 -8.56
C VAL A 42 17.25 -23.65 -9.86
N ARG A 43 16.82 -23.07 -10.98
CA ARG A 43 17.41 -23.23 -12.31
C ARG A 43 18.33 -22.06 -12.65
N GLU A 44 17.97 -20.87 -12.20
CA GLU A 44 18.75 -19.66 -12.42
C GLU A 44 18.52 -18.71 -11.23
N LYS A 45 19.57 -18.01 -10.79
CA LYS A 45 19.53 -16.93 -9.81
C LYS A 45 20.58 -15.90 -10.18
N ASP A 46 20.21 -14.66 -10.34
CA ASP A 46 21.12 -13.57 -10.67
C ASP A 46 20.57 -12.20 -10.28
N VAL A 47 21.42 -11.20 -10.35
CA VAL A 47 21.09 -9.80 -10.13
C VAL A 47 21.57 -8.94 -11.31
N ILE A 48 20.67 -8.14 -11.85
CA ILE A 48 20.99 -7.18 -12.92
C ILE A 48 21.07 -5.80 -12.27
N LEU A 49 22.30 -5.28 -12.13
CA LEU A 49 22.53 -3.93 -11.66
C LEU A 49 22.33 -2.94 -12.81
N VAL A 50 21.62 -1.87 -12.51
CA VAL A 50 21.28 -0.81 -13.46
C VAL A 50 21.77 0.53 -12.93
N ASN A 51 22.43 1.32 -13.80
CA ASN A 51 22.67 2.72 -13.51
C ASN A 51 21.32 3.46 -13.63
N PRO A 52 20.77 4.00 -12.56
CA PRO A 52 19.47 4.68 -12.64
C PRO A 52 19.53 6.03 -13.35
N GLU A 53 20.73 6.53 -13.68
CA GLU A 53 20.98 7.86 -14.28
C GLU A 53 20.40 9.03 -13.48
N HIS A 54 19.96 8.74 -12.25
CA HIS A 54 19.37 9.66 -11.28
C HIS A 54 20.15 9.65 -9.97
N ARG A 55 19.91 10.65 -9.12
CA ARG A 55 20.55 10.73 -7.80
C ARG A 55 19.90 9.78 -6.83
N PHE A 56 20.72 9.14 -6.00
CA PHE A 56 20.23 8.34 -4.88
C PHE A 56 19.71 9.22 -3.76
N CYS A 57 18.47 8.95 -3.33
CA CYS A 57 17.81 9.62 -2.19
C CYS A 57 17.70 8.66 -1.01
N LEU A 58 18.86 8.20 -0.49
CA LEU A 58 18.93 7.25 0.62
C LEU A 58 18.89 8.01 1.96
N ARG A 59 17.76 8.53 2.35
CA ARG A 59 17.59 9.20 3.66
C ARG A 59 17.16 8.18 4.71
N GLY A 60 18.14 7.49 5.27
CA GLY A 60 17.93 6.35 6.16
C GLY A 60 17.73 6.71 7.63
N LYS A 61 16.62 7.35 8.04
CA LYS A 61 16.26 7.53 9.46
C LYS A 61 14.79 7.25 9.78
N GLU A 62 13.92 7.09 8.77
CA GLU A 62 12.50 6.87 8.95
C GLU A 62 12.10 5.46 8.50
N PRO A 63 11.08 4.83 9.12
CA PRO A 63 10.50 3.61 8.60
C PRO A 63 9.99 3.83 7.17
N GLY A 64 10.52 3.08 6.20
CA GLY A 64 10.19 3.22 4.77
C GLY A 64 11.24 3.97 3.96
N ASP A 65 12.37 4.29 4.56
CA ASP A 65 13.54 4.78 3.81
C ASP A 65 14.13 3.66 2.94
N ILE A 66 14.64 4.08 1.76
CA ILE A 66 15.28 3.19 0.80
C ILE A 66 16.57 2.62 1.42
N LYS A 67 16.64 1.30 1.50
CA LYS A 67 17.84 0.57 1.91
C LYS A 67 18.35 -0.21 0.71
N LEU A 68 19.63 -0.13 0.44
CA LEU A 68 20.28 -0.83 -0.66
C LEU A 68 21.43 -1.66 -0.12
N HIS A 69 21.59 -2.85 -0.67
CA HIS A 69 22.70 -3.73 -0.34
C HIS A 69 24.06 -3.13 -0.81
N TYR A 70 24.11 -2.62 -2.02
CA TYR A 70 25.33 -2.01 -2.57
C TYR A 70 25.36 -0.51 -2.34
N LYS A 71 26.57 0.04 -2.29
CA LYS A 71 26.76 1.51 -2.26
C LYS A 71 26.38 2.13 -3.61
N PRO A 72 25.88 3.38 -3.67
CA PRO A 72 25.52 4.07 -4.92
C PRO A 72 26.60 4.02 -6.01
N ALA A 73 27.88 4.06 -5.61
CA ALA A 73 29.01 3.99 -6.54
C ALA A 73 29.07 2.68 -7.37
N VAL A 74 28.47 1.59 -6.90
CA VAL A 74 28.39 0.32 -7.63
C VAL A 74 27.39 0.44 -8.76
N TYR A 75 26.19 0.98 -8.47
CA TYR A 75 25.14 1.18 -9.45
C TYR A 75 25.53 2.19 -10.53
N TYR A 76 26.19 3.29 -10.17
CA TYR A 76 26.68 4.27 -11.16
C TYR A 76 27.72 3.70 -12.15
N LYS A 77 28.36 2.58 -11.82
CA LYS A 77 29.26 1.86 -12.73
C LYS A 77 28.56 0.83 -13.60
N ALA A 78 27.31 0.49 -13.26
CA ALA A 78 26.50 -0.41 -14.06
C ALA A 78 26.10 0.24 -15.39
N LYS A 79 25.60 -0.58 -16.31
CA LYS A 79 25.06 -0.07 -17.58
C LYS A 79 23.68 0.56 -17.34
N PRO A 80 23.25 1.53 -18.18
CA PRO A 80 21.87 2.03 -18.16
C PRO A 80 20.86 0.93 -18.43
N PHE A 81 19.59 1.19 -18.07
CA PHE A 81 18.50 0.24 -18.22
C PHE A 81 18.35 -0.30 -19.64
N GLY A 82 18.52 0.54 -20.66
CA GLY A 82 18.43 0.12 -22.06
C GLY A 82 19.37 -1.05 -22.43
N ALA A 83 20.51 -1.17 -21.77
CA ALA A 83 21.43 -2.30 -21.99
C ALA A 83 20.98 -3.59 -21.30
N ALA A 84 20.17 -3.48 -20.23
CA ALA A 84 19.62 -4.61 -19.48
C ALA A 84 18.23 -5.02 -20.00
N TYR A 85 17.58 -4.16 -20.75
CA TYR A 85 16.17 -4.27 -21.16
C TYR A 85 15.83 -5.60 -21.85
N SER A 86 16.66 -6.04 -22.80
CA SER A 86 16.40 -7.27 -23.54
C SER A 86 16.28 -8.48 -22.60
N ARG A 87 17.18 -8.57 -21.63
CA ARG A 87 17.17 -9.67 -20.66
C ARG A 87 15.99 -9.59 -19.70
N ILE A 88 15.71 -8.40 -19.15
CA ILE A 88 14.59 -8.18 -18.26
C ILE A 88 13.25 -8.47 -18.99
N SER A 89 13.11 -7.98 -20.22
CA SER A 89 11.93 -8.23 -21.05
C SER A 89 11.73 -9.73 -21.34
N GLU A 90 12.81 -10.46 -21.70
CA GLU A 90 12.76 -11.91 -21.90
C GLU A 90 12.30 -12.64 -20.64
N LEU A 91 12.84 -12.27 -19.47
CA LEU A 91 12.46 -12.87 -18.19
C LEU A 91 10.96 -12.67 -17.90
N LEU A 92 10.43 -11.47 -18.15
CA LEU A 92 9.06 -11.09 -17.83
C LEU A 92 8.01 -11.56 -18.83
N THR A 93 8.41 -11.79 -20.10
CA THR A 93 7.44 -12.11 -21.20
C THR A 93 7.54 -13.53 -21.71
N ALA A 94 8.36 -14.40 -21.09
CA ALA A 94 8.46 -15.80 -21.48
C ALA A 94 7.07 -16.50 -21.43
N PRO A 95 6.63 -17.19 -22.50
CA PRO A 95 5.24 -17.63 -22.65
C PRO A 95 4.83 -18.72 -21.65
N ASP A 96 5.77 -19.57 -21.23
CA ASP A 96 5.53 -20.69 -20.31
C ASP A 96 6.07 -20.41 -18.91
N ARG A 97 5.91 -19.15 -18.46
CA ARG A 97 6.43 -18.68 -17.17
C ARG A 97 5.33 -18.02 -16.35
N MET A 98 5.22 -18.43 -15.10
CA MET A 98 4.42 -17.75 -14.10
C MET A 98 5.30 -16.89 -13.22
N ILE A 99 4.85 -15.67 -12.91
CA ILE A 99 5.64 -14.69 -12.17
C ILE A 99 5.06 -14.49 -10.79
N PHE A 100 5.94 -14.47 -9.79
CA PHE A 100 5.64 -14.14 -8.40
C PHE A 100 6.59 -13.08 -7.87
N GLY A 101 6.16 -12.38 -6.83
CA GLY A 101 6.98 -11.48 -6.04
C GLY A 101 6.27 -11.06 -4.76
N HIS A 102 6.85 -10.17 -3.99
CA HIS A 102 6.29 -9.72 -2.72
C HIS A 102 5.98 -8.23 -2.76
N SER A 103 4.69 -7.87 -2.85
CA SER A 103 4.23 -6.46 -2.99
C SER A 103 4.59 -5.80 -4.33
N LEU A 104 4.46 -6.55 -5.44
CA LEU A 104 4.97 -6.24 -6.79
C LEU A 104 4.40 -4.99 -7.48
N VAL A 105 3.43 -4.31 -6.92
CA VAL A 105 2.86 -3.10 -7.55
C VAL A 105 3.90 -2.01 -7.79
N ASN A 106 4.85 -1.85 -6.86
CA ASN A 106 5.90 -0.84 -7.01
C ASN A 106 6.96 -1.28 -8.01
N ASP A 107 7.33 -2.56 -8.00
CA ASP A 107 8.27 -3.15 -8.96
C ASP A 107 7.77 -2.99 -10.40
N ALA A 108 6.51 -3.27 -10.65
CA ALA A 108 5.87 -3.04 -11.95
C ALA A 108 5.94 -1.56 -12.37
N LYS A 109 5.77 -0.62 -11.44
CA LYS A 109 5.90 0.82 -11.70
C LYS A 109 7.35 1.22 -12.00
N PHE A 110 8.33 0.66 -11.27
CA PHE A 110 9.75 0.95 -11.53
C PHE A 110 10.17 0.45 -12.91
N ILE A 111 9.73 -0.75 -13.32
CA ILE A 111 9.96 -1.28 -14.68
C ILE A 111 9.31 -0.38 -15.74
N ARG A 112 8.06 0.04 -15.53
CA ARG A 112 7.36 0.98 -16.41
C ARG A 112 8.15 2.28 -16.57
N THR A 113 8.50 2.94 -15.45
CA THR A 113 9.25 4.21 -15.47
C THR A 113 10.57 4.05 -16.19
N ALA A 114 11.32 2.96 -15.93
CA ALA A 114 12.58 2.71 -16.62
C ALA A 114 12.42 2.51 -18.14
N CYS A 115 11.30 1.91 -18.59
CA CYS A 115 10.98 1.82 -20.02
C CYS A 115 10.62 3.19 -20.60
N GLU A 116 9.80 3.99 -19.91
CA GLU A 116 9.38 5.33 -20.32
C GLU A 116 10.58 6.27 -20.46
N ASP A 117 11.52 6.27 -19.48
CA ASP A 117 12.72 7.11 -19.48
C ASP A 117 13.70 6.80 -20.64
N HIS A 118 13.61 5.59 -21.20
CA HIS A 118 14.49 5.13 -22.27
C HIS A 118 13.75 4.94 -23.62
N ASP A 119 12.53 5.42 -23.77
CA ASP A 119 11.69 5.26 -24.97
C ASP A 119 11.59 3.79 -25.43
N LEU A 120 11.49 2.86 -24.47
CA LEU A 120 11.40 1.42 -24.73
C LEU A 120 9.97 0.92 -24.56
N ALA A 121 9.61 -0.14 -25.31
CA ALA A 121 8.32 -0.78 -25.14
C ALA A 121 8.18 -1.40 -23.74
N ILE A 122 7.03 -1.21 -23.11
CA ILE A 122 6.77 -1.78 -21.78
C ILE A 122 6.47 -3.27 -21.95
N PRO A 123 7.27 -4.18 -21.31
CA PRO A 123 7.01 -5.60 -21.38
C PRO A 123 5.74 -5.93 -20.57
N PRO A 124 4.67 -6.45 -21.21
CA PRO A 124 3.46 -6.80 -20.48
C PRO A 124 3.66 -8.13 -19.75
N PHE A 125 3.33 -8.19 -18.47
CA PHE A 125 3.37 -9.43 -17.70
C PHE A 125 2.28 -9.48 -16.65
N ARG A 126 1.93 -10.72 -16.25
CA ARG A 126 1.04 -11.00 -15.12
C ARG A 126 1.85 -11.57 -14.00
N TYR A 127 1.45 -11.27 -12.78
CA TYR A 127 2.11 -11.76 -11.57
C TYR A 127 1.11 -12.16 -10.50
N CYS A 128 1.54 -12.98 -9.56
CA CYS A 128 0.83 -13.28 -8.34
C CYS A 128 1.65 -12.79 -7.14
N ASP A 129 1.02 -12.10 -6.20
CA ASP A 129 1.68 -11.41 -5.10
C ASP A 129 1.67 -12.25 -3.83
N SER A 130 2.85 -12.67 -3.38
CA SER A 130 3.01 -13.50 -2.18
C SER A 130 2.59 -12.81 -0.88
N GLN A 131 2.69 -11.47 -0.80
CA GLN A 131 2.19 -10.72 0.35
C GLN A 131 0.67 -10.86 0.49
N LYS A 132 -0.04 -10.83 -0.64
CA LYS A 132 -1.49 -11.01 -0.67
C LYS A 132 -1.88 -12.46 -0.39
N LEU A 133 -1.13 -13.42 -0.95
CA LEU A 133 -1.34 -14.85 -0.67
C LEU A 133 -1.14 -15.15 0.81
N PHE A 134 -0.08 -14.62 1.42
CA PHE A 134 0.14 -14.75 2.87
C PHE A 134 -1.03 -14.16 3.66
N ARG A 135 -1.49 -12.97 3.28
CA ARG A 135 -2.64 -12.31 3.90
C ARG A 135 -3.92 -13.17 3.82
N GLU A 136 -4.13 -13.90 2.73
CA GLU A 136 -5.31 -14.78 2.61
C GLU A 136 -5.26 -15.96 3.59
N LEU A 137 -4.07 -16.41 4.00
CA LEU A 137 -3.88 -17.45 5.01
C LEU A 137 -3.88 -16.90 6.45
N ASP A 138 -3.59 -15.63 6.63
CA ASP A 138 -3.52 -14.98 7.94
C ASP A 138 -4.94 -14.70 8.48
N GLU A 139 -5.26 -15.20 9.68
CA GLU A 139 -6.59 -15.05 10.29
C GLU A 139 -6.94 -13.58 10.51
N GLU A 140 -5.95 -12.74 10.84
CA GLU A 140 -6.12 -11.31 11.06
C GLU A 140 -6.05 -10.50 9.76
N LYS A 141 -5.80 -11.14 8.63
CA LYS A 141 -5.65 -10.49 7.31
C LYS A 141 -4.62 -9.36 7.30
N ARG A 142 -3.53 -9.53 8.07
CA ARG A 142 -2.44 -8.55 8.18
C ARG A 142 -1.65 -8.43 6.88
N VAL A 143 -1.17 -7.25 6.61
CA VAL A 143 -0.16 -7.01 5.58
C VAL A 143 1.20 -6.89 6.27
N VAL A 144 2.07 -7.82 6.00
CA VAL A 144 3.41 -7.89 6.57
C VAL A 144 4.48 -7.77 5.48
N ASN A 145 5.68 -7.40 5.86
CA ASN A 145 6.83 -7.41 4.95
C ASN A 145 7.34 -8.84 4.73
N LEU A 146 8.24 -9.00 3.77
CA LEU A 146 8.78 -10.31 3.38
C LEU A 146 9.45 -11.04 4.56
N GLU A 147 10.30 -10.33 5.31
CA GLU A 147 11.02 -10.87 6.47
C GLU A 147 10.05 -11.50 7.49
N ARG A 148 9.02 -10.73 7.87
CA ARG A 148 8.01 -11.18 8.83
C ARG A 148 7.18 -12.35 8.31
N ALA A 149 6.80 -12.33 7.03
CA ALA A 149 6.08 -13.44 6.41
C ALA A 149 6.93 -14.73 6.41
N CYS A 150 8.23 -14.60 6.11
CA CYS A 150 9.17 -15.73 6.17
C CYS A 150 9.30 -16.28 7.59
N GLU A 151 9.50 -15.42 8.59
CA GLU A 151 9.57 -15.82 10.00
C GLU A 151 8.32 -16.61 10.44
N GLU A 152 7.13 -16.10 10.14
CA GLU A 152 5.86 -16.73 10.54
C GLU A 152 5.58 -18.05 9.79
N MET A 153 6.14 -18.21 8.60
CA MET A 153 6.06 -19.45 7.81
C MET A 153 7.24 -20.41 8.06
N GLY A 154 8.19 -20.06 8.95
CA GLY A 154 9.37 -20.89 9.25
C GLY A 154 10.36 -20.98 8.09
N VAL A 155 10.37 -20.01 7.19
CA VAL A 155 11.27 -19.93 6.05
C VAL A 155 12.56 -19.23 6.47
N ALA A 156 13.71 -19.83 6.14
CA ALA A 156 15.01 -19.25 6.42
C ALA A 156 15.21 -17.94 5.63
N THR A 157 15.68 -16.90 6.33
CA THR A 157 15.98 -15.61 5.74
C THR A 157 17.42 -15.57 5.20
N GLU A 158 17.59 -14.84 4.11
CA GLU A 158 18.89 -14.54 3.47
C GLU A 158 19.31 -13.09 3.77
N THR A 159 20.23 -12.54 2.97
CA THR A 159 20.66 -11.16 3.11
C THR A 159 19.56 -10.20 2.65
N LEU A 160 18.93 -9.53 3.60
CA LEU A 160 17.87 -8.56 3.32
C LEU A 160 18.34 -7.38 2.45
N HIS A 161 17.44 -6.84 1.63
CA HIS A 161 17.67 -5.73 0.71
C HIS A 161 18.76 -6.01 -0.34
N LYS A 162 18.88 -7.26 -0.73
CA LYS A 162 19.59 -7.73 -1.89
C LYS A 162 18.58 -8.44 -2.77
N SER A 163 18.22 -7.86 -3.90
CA SER A 163 17.03 -8.24 -4.67
C SER A 163 16.98 -9.70 -5.11
N ASP A 164 18.12 -10.34 -5.44
CA ASP A 164 18.16 -11.77 -5.78
C ASP A 164 17.97 -12.68 -4.55
N ASP A 165 18.38 -12.23 -3.36
CA ASP A 165 18.14 -12.94 -2.11
C ASP A 165 16.68 -12.74 -1.66
N ASP A 166 16.11 -11.54 -1.82
CA ASP A 166 14.69 -11.27 -1.56
C ASP A 166 13.78 -12.04 -2.54
N ALA A 167 14.18 -12.16 -3.81
CA ALA A 167 13.50 -13.03 -4.78
C ALA A 167 13.54 -14.53 -4.37
N LEU A 168 14.67 -15.01 -3.84
CA LEU A 168 14.81 -16.38 -3.34
C LEU A 168 13.96 -16.62 -2.08
N MET A 169 13.93 -15.66 -1.16
CA MET A 169 13.06 -15.70 0.03
C MET A 169 11.60 -15.73 -0.38
N THR A 170 11.20 -14.92 -1.38
CA THR A 170 9.84 -14.91 -1.94
C THR A 170 9.48 -16.27 -2.56
N ALA A 171 10.41 -16.92 -3.27
CA ALA A 171 10.19 -18.25 -3.81
C ALA A 171 9.92 -19.29 -2.72
N ARG A 172 10.77 -19.31 -1.69
CA ARG A 172 10.62 -20.23 -0.54
C ARG A 172 9.32 -19.96 0.23
N LEU A 173 8.99 -18.68 0.47
CA LEU A 173 7.74 -18.28 1.11
C LEU A 173 6.53 -18.76 0.32
N THR A 174 6.51 -18.54 -1.00
CA THR A 174 5.38 -18.92 -1.85
C THR A 174 5.21 -20.44 -1.91
N LEU A 175 6.31 -21.20 -1.93
CA LEU A 175 6.29 -22.66 -1.82
C LEU A 175 5.73 -23.14 -0.47
N ALA A 176 6.15 -22.53 0.63
CA ALA A 176 5.62 -22.86 1.95
C ALA A 176 4.12 -22.55 2.06
N ILE A 177 3.66 -21.46 1.42
CA ILE A 177 2.23 -21.12 1.31
C ILE A 177 1.49 -22.19 0.49
N ALA A 178 2.04 -22.62 -0.64
CA ALA A 178 1.45 -23.66 -1.49
C ALA A 178 1.36 -25.01 -0.75
N GLU A 179 2.40 -25.41 -0.04
CA GLU A 179 2.43 -26.61 0.78
C GLU A 179 1.38 -26.56 1.91
N LYS A 180 1.31 -25.45 2.65
CA LYS A 180 0.31 -25.25 3.71
C LYS A 180 -1.12 -25.29 3.16
N SER A 181 -1.32 -24.83 1.92
CA SER A 181 -2.61 -24.84 1.21
C SER A 181 -2.88 -26.16 0.48
N ASN A 182 -1.97 -27.15 0.58
CA ASN A 182 -2.02 -28.43 -0.12
C ASN A 182 -2.27 -28.29 -1.64
N THR A 183 -1.50 -27.41 -2.27
CA THR A 183 -1.62 -27.08 -3.71
C THR A 183 -0.25 -26.84 -4.35
N THR A 184 -0.22 -26.61 -5.65
CA THR A 184 0.98 -26.22 -6.40
C THR A 184 1.06 -24.69 -6.54
N LEU A 185 2.18 -24.16 -7.03
CA LEU A 185 2.33 -22.73 -7.32
C LEU A 185 1.27 -22.24 -8.32
N SER A 186 1.05 -23.00 -9.38
CA SER A 186 0.01 -22.70 -10.36
C SER A 186 -1.40 -22.81 -9.80
N GLY A 187 -1.65 -23.83 -8.96
CA GLY A 187 -2.91 -24.01 -8.26
C GLY A 187 -3.20 -22.89 -7.28
N LEU A 188 -2.18 -22.38 -6.58
CA LEU A 188 -2.28 -21.26 -5.66
C LEU A 188 -2.74 -19.98 -6.38
N ALA A 189 -2.11 -19.63 -7.52
CA ALA A 189 -2.51 -18.47 -8.32
C ALA A 189 -3.91 -18.62 -8.91
N ALA A 190 -4.29 -19.81 -9.33
CA ALA A 190 -5.62 -20.10 -9.87
C ALA A 190 -6.72 -20.01 -8.79
N ALA A 191 -6.43 -20.44 -7.56
CA ALA A 191 -7.36 -20.39 -6.43
C ALA A 191 -7.55 -18.96 -5.90
N HIS A 192 -6.55 -18.09 -6.05
CA HIS A 192 -6.54 -16.72 -5.51
C HIS A 192 -6.35 -15.64 -6.61
N PRO A 193 -7.26 -15.52 -7.59
CA PRO A 193 -7.14 -14.54 -8.68
C PRO A 193 -7.05 -13.08 -8.19
N GLY A 194 -7.64 -12.75 -7.04
CA GLY A 194 -7.53 -11.45 -6.41
C GLY A 194 -6.14 -11.14 -5.84
N CYS A 195 -5.24 -12.13 -5.77
CA CYS A 195 -3.84 -11.92 -5.42
C CYS A 195 -2.96 -11.67 -6.66
N CYS A 196 -3.53 -11.70 -7.86
CA CYS A 196 -2.80 -11.50 -9.11
C CYS A 196 -2.99 -10.09 -9.64
N GLY A 197 -1.94 -9.57 -10.26
CA GLY A 197 -1.94 -8.29 -10.95
C GLY A 197 -1.32 -8.40 -12.33
N ARG A 198 -1.25 -7.29 -13.05
CA ARG A 198 -0.54 -7.20 -14.33
C ARG A 198 0.00 -5.81 -14.62
N LEU A 199 1.12 -5.77 -15.33
CA LEU A 199 1.57 -4.61 -16.06
C LEU A 199 1.12 -4.75 -17.52
N CYS A 200 0.39 -3.76 -18.04
CA CYS A 200 -0.07 -3.74 -19.43
C CYS A 200 0.95 -3.04 -20.34
N ALA A 201 0.89 -3.32 -21.64
CA ALA A 201 1.80 -2.71 -22.63
C ALA A 201 1.63 -1.18 -22.76
N ASP A 202 0.51 -0.62 -22.32
CA ASP A 202 0.26 0.83 -22.23
C ASP A 202 0.76 1.47 -20.93
N GLY A 203 1.43 0.69 -20.07
CA GLY A 203 1.93 1.15 -18.77
C GLY A 203 0.90 1.11 -17.62
N THR A 204 -0.33 0.72 -17.89
CA THR A 204 -1.34 0.54 -16.85
C THR A 204 -0.95 -0.62 -15.95
N VAL A 205 -0.87 -0.39 -14.63
CA VAL A 205 -0.74 -1.44 -13.63
C VAL A 205 -2.12 -1.77 -13.12
N GLU A 206 -2.62 -2.95 -13.48
CA GLU A 206 -3.86 -3.48 -12.96
C GLU A 206 -3.56 -4.45 -11.82
N ASP A 207 -4.04 -4.11 -10.66
CA ASP A 207 -3.84 -4.89 -9.46
C ASP A 207 -5.14 -4.89 -8.65
N ASP A 208 -5.87 -6.02 -8.64
CA ASP A 208 -7.19 -6.16 -8.03
C ASP A 208 -7.16 -6.07 -6.51
N ALA A 209 -6.01 -6.24 -5.89
CA ALA A 209 -5.85 -6.03 -4.46
C ALA A 209 -5.25 -4.65 -4.14
N VAL A 210 -5.72 -3.62 -4.79
CA VAL A 210 -5.50 -2.27 -4.26
C VAL A 210 -6.04 -2.27 -2.84
N VAL A 211 -5.14 -2.07 -1.86
CA VAL A 211 -5.56 -1.71 -0.50
C VAL A 211 -6.37 -0.44 -0.66
N THR A 212 -7.67 -0.58 -0.71
CA THR A 212 -8.57 0.55 -0.94
C THR A 212 -8.40 1.56 0.18
N LEU A 213 -8.77 2.81 -0.06
CA LEU A 213 -8.79 3.78 1.03
C LEU A 213 -9.68 3.28 2.19
N SER A 214 -10.76 2.55 1.89
CA SER A 214 -11.63 1.91 2.88
C SER A 214 -10.87 0.88 3.72
N ASP A 215 -10.06 0.01 3.10
CA ASP A 215 -9.24 -0.98 3.84
C ASP A 215 -8.23 -0.29 4.76
N ARG A 216 -7.59 0.79 4.28
CA ARG A 216 -6.66 1.59 5.08
C ARG A 216 -7.35 2.27 6.24
N VAL A 217 -8.55 2.80 6.04
CA VAL A 217 -9.37 3.41 7.09
C VAL A 217 -9.78 2.35 8.11
N ASN A 218 -10.25 1.18 7.67
CA ASN A 218 -10.66 0.09 8.57
C ASN A 218 -9.48 -0.41 9.42
N ARG A 219 -8.27 -0.54 8.85
CA ARG A 219 -7.06 -0.88 9.61
C ARG A 219 -6.67 0.20 10.62
N ALA A 220 -6.72 1.48 10.21
CA ALA A 220 -6.42 2.57 11.13
C ALA A 220 -7.42 2.66 12.27
N ARG A 221 -8.66 2.25 12.05
CA ARG A 221 -9.72 2.15 13.08
C ARG A 221 -9.54 0.95 14.01
N ALA A 222 -8.97 -0.15 13.51
CA ALA A 222 -8.68 -1.34 14.30
C ALA A 222 -7.46 -1.16 15.23
N ASP A 223 -6.65 -0.13 15.03
CA ASP A 223 -5.51 0.18 15.90
C ASP A 223 -6.00 0.53 17.31
N GLU A 224 -5.63 -0.31 18.29
CA GLU A 224 -6.05 -0.18 19.69
C GLU A 224 -5.60 1.14 20.32
N SER A 225 -4.49 1.71 19.87
CA SER A 225 -3.99 2.99 20.40
C SER A 225 -4.94 4.16 20.16
N ASN A 226 -5.78 4.04 19.13
CA ASN A 226 -6.71 5.10 18.68
C ASN A 226 -6.04 6.49 18.49
N ARG A 227 -4.72 6.51 18.25
CA ARG A 227 -3.94 7.74 18.14
C ARG A 227 -3.63 8.09 16.69
N MET A 228 -3.63 9.39 16.41
CA MET A 228 -3.22 9.94 15.12
C MET A 228 -1.68 9.92 15.01
N ASN A 229 -1.09 8.71 14.93
CA ASN A 229 0.34 8.55 14.60
C ASN A 229 0.61 8.94 13.14
N ASN A 230 1.85 8.87 12.68
CA ASN A 230 2.20 9.28 11.30
C ASN A 230 1.43 8.52 10.22
N ASN A 231 1.20 7.23 10.41
CA ASN A 231 0.42 6.42 9.48
C ASN A 231 -1.07 6.78 9.54
N GLY A 232 -1.63 6.89 10.75
CA GLY A 232 -3.00 7.35 10.96
C GLY A 232 -3.26 8.72 10.33
N ARG A 233 -2.30 9.66 10.43
CA ARG A 233 -2.39 10.98 9.79
C ARG A 233 -2.44 10.87 8.26
N LYS A 234 -1.59 10.06 7.64
CA LYS A 234 -1.62 9.83 6.18
C LYS A 234 -2.97 9.26 5.72
N VAL A 235 -3.53 8.32 6.49
CA VAL A 235 -4.85 7.73 6.19
C VAL A 235 -5.96 8.76 6.38
N PHE A 236 -5.95 9.49 7.48
CA PHE A 236 -6.93 10.54 7.76
C PHE A 236 -6.94 11.63 6.69
N ASP A 237 -5.78 12.17 6.34
CA ASP A 237 -5.65 13.21 5.31
C ASP A 237 -6.09 12.71 3.92
N ALA A 238 -5.79 11.45 3.59
CA ALA A 238 -6.27 10.82 2.35
C ALA A 238 -7.79 10.68 2.37
N PHE A 239 -8.37 10.25 3.49
CA PHE A 239 -9.81 10.12 3.67
C PHE A 239 -10.51 11.49 3.55
N VAL A 240 -10.04 12.52 4.24
CA VAL A 240 -10.59 13.89 4.16
C VAL A 240 -10.60 14.41 2.71
N ARG A 241 -9.54 14.13 1.94
CA ARG A 241 -9.46 14.56 0.53
C ARG A 241 -10.38 13.78 -0.39
N ALA A 242 -10.49 12.48 -0.20
CA ALA A 242 -11.17 11.58 -1.14
C ALA A 242 -12.65 11.37 -0.82
N TYR A 243 -13.04 11.43 0.46
CA TYR A 243 -14.40 11.11 0.86
C TYR A 243 -15.42 12.05 0.23
N ARG A 244 -16.41 11.47 -0.43
CA ARG A 244 -17.60 12.15 -0.95
C ARG A 244 -18.81 11.32 -0.55
N PRO A 245 -19.81 11.90 0.14
CA PRO A 245 -20.98 11.17 0.54
C PRO A 245 -21.78 10.70 -0.68
N ALA A 246 -22.03 9.41 -0.78
CA ALA A 246 -22.89 8.83 -1.83
C ALA A 246 -24.33 9.35 -1.71
N LYS A 247 -24.79 9.60 -0.47
CA LYS A 247 -26.09 10.15 -0.16
C LYS A 247 -25.93 11.22 0.92
N LYS A 248 -26.55 12.37 0.72
CA LYS A 248 -26.61 13.40 1.75
C LYS A 248 -27.78 13.08 2.70
N ALA A 249 -27.60 13.42 3.98
CA ALA A 249 -28.69 13.31 4.94
C ALA A 249 -29.87 14.21 4.53
N GLU A 250 -31.10 13.76 4.82
CA GLU A 250 -32.32 14.56 4.57
C GLU A 250 -32.23 15.91 5.26
N LYS A 251 -31.84 15.90 6.54
CA LYS A 251 -31.53 17.12 7.30
C LYS A 251 -30.05 17.40 7.18
N GLN A 252 -29.70 18.60 6.73
CA GLN A 252 -28.34 19.07 6.58
C GLN A 252 -28.02 20.19 7.60
N PRO A 253 -27.90 19.83 8.90
CA PRO A 253 -27.71 20.83 9.96
C PRO A 253 -26.39 21.57 9.87
N LEU A 254 -25.43 21.08 9.06
CA LEU A 254 -24.11 21.67 8.85
C LEU A 254 -23.93 22.20 7.44
N ARG A 255 -25.05 22.44 6.71
CA ARG A 255 -24.96 22.93 5.32
C ARG A 255 -24.12 24.18 5.22
N HIS A 256 -23.07 24.14 4.35
CA HIS A 256 -22.09 25.19 4.14
C HIS A 256 -21.24 25.58 5.37
N LYS A 257 -21.25 24.76 6.44
CA LYS A 257 -20.47 25.00 7.65
C LYS A 257 -19.12 24.27 7.60
N ARG A 258 -18.10 24.91 8.12
CA ARG A 258 -16.76 24.37 8.32
C ARG A 258 -16.56 24.05 9.79
N VAL A 259 -16.08 22.83 10.06
CA VAL A 259 -15.90 22.30 11.41
C VAL A 259 -14.45 21.98 11.63
N ALA A 260 -13.84 22.54 12.66
CA ALA A 260 -12.50 22.21 13.14
C ALA A 260 -12.56 21.59 14.53
N PHE A 261 -11.57 20.81 14.87
CA PHE A 261 -11.45 20.19 16.19
C PHE A 261 -10.23 20.69 16.93
N CYS A 262 -10.26 20.61 18.26
CA CYS A 262 -9.07 20.88 19.05
C CYS A 262 -7.98 19.85 18.77
N LYS A 263 -6.74 20.29 18.85
CA LYS A 263 -5.57 19.46 18.50
C LYS A 263 -5.43 18.22 19.35
N SER A 264 -5.72 18.32 20.66
CA SER A 264 -5.71 17.20 21.60
C SER A 264 -6.66 16.10 21.14
N TYR A 265 -7.91 16.43 20.90
CA TYR A 265 -8.92 15.48 20.44
C TYR A 265 -8.56 14.83 19.10
N GLU A 266 -8.13 15.63 18.12
CA GLU A 266 -7.70 15.14 16.81
C GLU A 266 -6.59 14.06 16.90
N THR A 267 -5.65 14.26 17.85
CA THR A 267 -4.47 13.38 17.97
C THR A 267 -4.73 12.12 18.77
N THR A 268 -5.74 12.09 19.61
CA THR A 268 -6.02 10.99 20.54
C THR A 268 -7.27 10.17 20.19
N HIS A 269 -8.07 10.61 19.20
CA HIS A 269 -9.36 10.00 18.87
C HIS A 269 -9.51 9.76 17.36
N LEU A 270 -8.59 9.01 16.77
CA LEU A 270 -8.57 8.77 15.32
C LEU A 270 -9.87 8.14 14.80
N ARG A 271 -10.46 7.18 15.53
CA ARG A 271 -11.71 6.51 15.13
C ARG A 271 -12.86 7.50 15.03
N GLU A 272 -13.06 8.27 16.09
CA GLU A 272 -14.12 9.28 16.13
C GLU A 272 -13.90 10.35 15.09
N MET A 273 -12.65 10.79 14.88
CA MET A 273 -12.32 11.79 13.87
C MET A 273 -12.69 11.35 12.45
N LEU A 274 -12.42 10.08 12.09
CA LEU A 274 -12.83 9.52 10.81
C LEU A 274 -14.36 9.51 10.67
N SER A 275 -15.07 9.10 11.73
CA SER A 275 -16.53 9.08 11.78
C SER A 275 -17.12 10.49 11.69
N PHE A 276 -16.56 11.46 12.42
CA PHE A 276 -17.01 12.85 12.34
C PHE A 276 -16.81 13.45 10.95
N VAL A 277 -15.66 13.24 10.30
CA VAL A 277 -15.44 13.74 8.94
C VAL A 277 -16.51 13.21 7.99
N ARG A 278 -16.86 11.94 8.08
CA ARG A 278 -17.94 11.33 7.30
C ARG A 278 -19.29 11.99 7.57
N LEU A 279 -19.70 12.03 8.83
CA LEU A 279 -21.01 12.59 9.24
C LEU A 279 -21.15 14.09 8.95
N ILE A 280 -20.08 14.86 9.15
CA ILE A 280 -20.05 16.27 8.80
C ILE A 280 -20.32 16.46 7.30
N ALA A 281 -19.67 15.64 6.45
CA ALA A 281 -19.86 15.71 5.01
C ALA A 281 -21.29 15.28 4.61
N GLU A 282 -21.85 14.22 5.20
CA GLU A 282 -23.23 13.76 4.99
C GLU A 282 -24.25 14.82 5.44
N ALA A 283 -23.97 15.56 6.52
CA ALA A 283 -24.76 16.66 7.03
C ALA A 283 -24.60 17.98 6.25
N GLY A 284 -23.88 17.95 5.11
CA GLY A 284 -23.69 19.10 4.22
C GLY A 284 -22.56 20.07 4.63
N GLY A 285 -21.79 19.73 5.67
CA GLY A 285 -20.65 20.48 6.15
C GLY A 285 -19.31 20.05 5.56
N ARG A 286 -18.24 20.59 6.09
CA ARG A 286 -16.87 20.24 5.72
C ARG A 286 -15.93 20.34 6.93
N TYR A 287 -15.13 19.28 7.15
CA TYR A 287 -14.00 19.36 8.07
C TYR A 287 -12.92 20.31 7.53
N THR A 288 -12.29 21.07 8.42
CA THR A 288 -11.12 21.90 8.11
C THR A 288 -10.06 21.78 9.22
N PRO A 289 -8.78 21.61 8.89
CA PRO A 289 -7.71 21.65 9.88
C PRO A 289 -7.35 23.09 10.30
N LYS A 290 -7.91 24.10 9.61
CA LYS A 290 -7.63 25.52 9.84
C LYS A 290 -8.68 26.11 10.77
N THR A 291 -8.30 26.39 12.01
CA THR A 291 -9.19 26.99 13.01
C THR A 291 -9.64 28.41 12.66
N ALA A 292 -8.81 29.17 11.94
CA ALA A 292 -9.16 30.53 11.50
C ALA A 292 -10.33 30.58 10.50
N ASP A 293 -10.61 29.46 9.83
CA ASP A 293 -11.61 29.38 8.76
C ASP A 293 -12.83 28.55 9.16
N CYS A 294 -13.05 28.22 10.44
CA CYS A 294 -14.15 27.38 10.85
C CYS A 294 -15.34 28.17 11.39
N ASP A 295 -16.54 27.62 11.18
CA ASP A 295 -17.80 28.12 11.76
C ASP A 295 -18.07 27.48 13.13
N TYR A 296 -17.59 26.24 13.32
CA TYR A 296 -17.66 25.48 14.54
C TYR A 296 -16.29 24.97 14.94
N TYR A 297 -15.92 25.25 16.19
CA TYR A 297 -14.73 24.66 16.82
C TYR A 297 -15.16 23.65 17.88
N VAL A 298 -14.72 22.41 17.75
CA VAL A 298 -15.13 21.31 18.59
C VAL A 298 -14.01 20.94 19.57
N THR A 299 -14.37 20.80 20.84
CA THR A 299 -13.43 20.46 21.92
C THR A 299 -14.03 19.40 22.83
N ASP A 300 -13.19 18.57 23.42
CA ASP A 300 -13.53 17.59 24.47
C ASP A 300 -13.50 18.20 25.88
N GLU A 301 -12.90 19.39 26.04
CA GLU A 301 -12.83 20.07 27.31
C GLU A 301 -14.13 20.81 27.62
N MET A 302 -14.67 20.59 28.80
CA MET A 302 -15.89 21.22 29.28
C MET A 302 -15.67 22.71 29.53
N GLY A 303 -16.35 23.54 28.71
CA GLY A 303 -16.46 24.96 28.91
C GLY A 303 -15.73 25.81 27.85
N ALA A 304 -16.39 26.87 27.40
CA ALA A 304 -15.86 27.87 26.48
C ALA A 304 -14.62 28.60 27.05
N GLU A 305 -14.35 28.48 28.33
CA GLU A 305 -13.26 29.11 29.03
C GLU A 305 -11.89 28.53 28.65
N ASN A 306 -11.84 27.28 28.20
CA ASN A 306 -10.62 26.60 27.77
C ASN A 306 -10.45 26.52 26.25
N ALA A 307 -11.31 27.19 25.49
CA ALA A 307 -11.15 27.29 24.05
C ALA A 307 -9.76 27.82 23.71
N CYS A 308 -9.06 27.09 22.86
CA CYS A 308 -7.73 27.42 22.42
C CYS A 308 -7.59 28.91 22.10
N SER A 309 -6.54 29.55 22.61
CA SER A 309 -6.21 30.97 22.35
C SER A 309 -6.20 31.33 20.86
N ARG A 310 -6.12 30.36 19.97
CA ARG A 310 -6.22 30.53 18.51
C ARG A 310 -7.64 30.83 18.00
N CYS A 311 -8.65 30.58 18.83
CA CYS A 311 -10.06 30.85 18.48
C CYS A 311 -10.56 32.16 19.08
N HIS A 312 -9.80 32.82 19.93
CA HIS A 312 -10.18 34.11 20.49
C HIS A 312 -10.21 35.21 19.42
N GLY A 313 -11.37 35.80 19.21
CA GLY A 313 -11.56 36.93 18.32
C GLY A 313 -12.10 36.65 16.93
N ALA A 314 -12.43 35.38 16.59
CA ALA A 314 -13.14 35.10 15.33
C ALA A 314 -14.62 35.42 15.48
N GLU A 315 -15.09 36.50 14.81
CA GLU A 315 -16.51 36.84 14.77
C GLU A 315 -17.35 35.71 14.21
N GLY A 316 -18.40 35.28 14.94
CA GLY A 316 -19.34 34.27 14.53
C GLY A 316 -18.90 32.82 14.77
N LEU A 317 -17.72 32.57 15.35
CA LEU A 317 -17.27 31.25 15.73
C LEU A 317 -18.12 30.67 16.88
N LYS A 318 -18.64 29.46 16.70
CA LYS A 318 -19.33 28.72 17.75
C LYS A 318 -18.46 27.60 18.27
N ILE A 319 -18.27 27.58 19.59
CA ILE A 319 -17.56 26.48 20.27
C ILE A 319 -18.60 25.45 20.69
N LEU A 320 -18.34 24.19 20.40
CA LEU A 320 -19.19 23.04 20.72
C LEU A 320 -18.39 22.00 21.49
N ALA A 321 -19.02 21.36 22.45
CA ALA A 321 -18.51 20.09 22.97
C ALA A 321 -18.69 18.97 21.91
N THR A 322 -17.88 17.90 22.00
CA THR A 322 -18.03 16.74 21.10
C THR A 322 -19.43 16.13 21.17
N ASP A 323 -20.04 16.08 22.36
CA ASP A 323 -21.40 15.56 22.54
C ASP A 323 -22.45 16.47 21.92
N GLU A 324 -22.25 17.79 21.92
CA GLU A 324 -23.16 18.75 21.26
C GLU A 324 -23.11 18.60 19.73
N LEU A 325 -21.90 18.37 19.18
CA LEU A 325 -21.78 18.06 17.76
C LEU A 325 -22.45 16.73 17.42
N SER A 326 -22.24 15.69 18.24
CA SER A 326 -22.85 14.37 18.06
C SER A 326 -24.38 14.48 18.09
N ALA A 327 -24.96 15.19 19.07
CA ALA A 327 -26.40 15.45 19.13
C ALA A 327 -26.93 16.17 17.90
N LYS A 328 -26.18 17.19 17.41
CA LYS A 328 -26.52 17.92 16.19
C LYS A 328 -26.48 17.04 14.94
N LEU A 329 -25.62 16.01 14.91
CA LEU A 329 -25.54 15.01 13.85
C LEU A 329 -26.52 13.85 14.04
N GLY A 330 -27.23 13.80 15.16
CA GLY A 330 -28.23 12.74 15.47
C GLY A 330 -27.61 11.39 15.81
N ILE A 331 -26.43 11.38 16.41
CA ILE A 331 -25.68 10.17 16.76
C ILE A 331 -25.22 10.20 18.22
N THR A 332 -25.16 9.04 18.90
CA THR A 332 -24.51 8.91 20.21
C THR A 332 -23.00 8.65 20.05
N ARG A 333 -22.25 8.85 21.12
CA ARG A 333 -20.79 8.57 21.11
C ARG A 333 -20.49 7.08 20.85
N GLU A 334 -21.27 6.17 21.46
CA GLU A 334 -21.13 4.73 21.23
C GLU A 334 -21.38 4.35 19.76
N GLN A 335 -22.41 4.95 19.15
CA GLN A 335 -22.69 4.77 17.72
C GLN A 335 -21.60 5.35 16.84
N LEU A 336 -20.96 6.46 17.25
CA LEU A 336 -19.85 7.06 16.52
C LEU A 336 -18.61 6.14 16.48
N GLU A 337 -18.29 5.49 17.60
CA GLU A 337 -17.18 4.54 17.71
C GLU A 337 -17.44 3.24 16.94
N ALA A 338 -18.68 2.76 16.98
CA ALA A 338 -19.10 1.50 16.34
C ALA A 338 -19.43 1.64 14.83
N MET A 339 -19.37 2.84 14.27
CA MET A 339 -19.78 3.11 12.88
C MET A 339 -18.93 2.30 11.87
N PRO A 340 -19.53 1.51 10.96
CA PRO A 340 -18.80 0.80 9.90
C PRO A 340 -18.33 1.76 8.81
N PHE A 341 -17.24 1.37 8.12
CA PHE A 341 -16.65 2.14 7.01
C PHE A 341 -16.52 1.33 5.73
#